data_e1f9cb4b725a8f4c314ff3522f5f6e5f
#
_entry.id   e1f9cb4b725a8f4c314ff3522f5f6e5f
#
_cell.length_a   1.000
_cell.length_b   1.000
_cell.length_c   1.000
_cell.angle_alpha   90.00
_cell.angle_beta   90.00
_cell.angle_gamma   90.00
#
_symmetry.space_group_name_H-M   'P 1'
#
loop_
_entity.id
_entity.type
_entity.pdbx_description
1 polymer ?
#
loop_
_entity_poly.entity_id
_entity_poly.type
_entity_poly.pdbx_seq_one_letter_code
_entity_poly.pdbx_strand_id
1 'polypeptide(L)'
;MPSKAKTVQAFLDELAPVRRKVVEGLRNVILAHLDRDCEESMQYGMIGYNVPHRVYPKGYHANPKLALPYAALEVQKGHFSLYLMGVYGDPELQAWLRQKWAQSGRKLDMDQGGIRFKKLEDLPLELIGELLDRMPVAAYIARYEEQLAAPVQESGEGDEGDEGDEGDE
;
A
#
# COMPACT_ATOMS: atom_id res chain seq x y z
N MET A 1 -3.71 16.96 -8.08
CA MET A 1 -3.31 16.42 -9.39
C MET A 1 -2.23 15.41 -9.23
N PRO A 2 -2.35 14.28 -9.86
CA PRO A 2 -1.26 13.31 -9.82
C PRO A 2 -0.03 13.87 -10.52
N SER A 3 1.12 13.51 -10.03
CA SER A 3 2.37 13.93 -10.64
C SER A 3 2.56 13.24 -11.98
N LYS A 4 3.22 13.94 -12.90
CA LYS A 4 3.61 13.34 -14.16
C LYS A 4 5.09 12.98 -14.18
N ALA A 5 5.77 13.08 -13.03
CA ALA A 5 7.17 12.76 -12.94
C ALA A 5 7.38 11.29 -13.30
N LYS A 6 8.47 11.00 -14.00
CA LYS A 6 8.76 9.65 -14.44
C LYS A 6 9.76 8.95 -13.55
N THR A 7 10.42 9.67 -12.66
CA THR A 7 11.35 9.07 -11.70
C THR A 7 11.01 9.58 -10.31
N VAL A 8 11.43 8.81 -9.31
CA VAL A 8 11.20 9.21 -7.94
C VAL A 8 11.94 10.50 -7.64
N GLN A 9 13.17 10.66 -8.16
CA GLN A 9 13.91 11.90 -7.90
C GLN A 9 13.19 13.11 -8.50
N ALA A 10 12.66 12.99 -9.71
CA ALA A 10 11.91 14.09 -10.32
C ALA A 10 10.68 14.41 -9.50
N PHE A 11 10.01 13.38 -8.96
CA PHE A 11 8.84 13.58 -8.12
C PHE A 11 9.22 14.34 -6.84
N LEU A 12 10.31 13.93 -6.20
CA LEU A 12 10.75 14.60 -4.98
C LEU A 12 11.09 16.06 -5.26
N ASP A 13 11.68 16.33 -6.43
CA ASP A 13 12.05 17.68 -6.78
C ASP A 13 10.84 18.61 -6.97
N GLU A 14 9.66 18.05 -7.26
CA GLU A 14 8.45 18.83 -7.38
C GLU A 14 7.89 19.29 -6.04
N LEU A 15 8.27 18.63 -4.97
CA LEU A 15 7.63 18.85 -3.67
C LEU A 15 8.23 20.04 -2.94
N ALA A 16 7.37 20.79 -2.24
CA ALA A 16 7.85 21.84 -1.36
C ALA A 16 8.74 21.23 -0.27
N PRO A 17 9.70 21.97 0.26
CA PRO A 17 10.69 21.38 1.17
C PRO A 17 10.10 20.64 2.37
N VAL A 18 9.04 21.16 2.98
CA VAL A 18 8.46 20.51 4.14
C VAL A 18 7.87 19.16 3.76
N ARG A 19 7.14 19.12 2.62
CA ARG A 19 6.55 17.88 2.16
C ARG A 19 7.61 16.90 1.69
N ARG A 20 8.64 17.40 1.03
CA ARG A 20 9.73 16.55 0.59
C ARG A 20 10.38 15.84 1.76
N LYS A 21 10.58 16.54 2.88
CA LYS A 21 11.20 15.91 4.04
C LYS A 21 10.35 14.77 4.58
N VAL A 22 9.03 14.93 4.59
CA VAL A 22 8.14 13.86 5.06
C VAL A 22 8.29 12.64 4.16
N VAL A 23 8.22 12.85 2.84
CA VAL A 23 8.30 11.74 1.90
C VAL A 23 9.67 11.07 1.99
N GLU A 24 10.74 11.85 2.07
CA GLU A 24 12.08 11.28 2.15
C GLU A 24 12.28 10.48 3.43
N GLY A 25 11.74 10.97 4.55
CA GLY A 25 11.86 10.25 5.81
C GLY A 25 11.18 8.89 5.78
N LEU A 26 9.98 8.84 5.24
CA LEU A 26 9.28 7.57 5.13
C LEU A 26 9.92 6.68 4.08
N ARG A 27 10.31 7.27 2.94
CA ARG A 27 10.96 6.52 1.89
C ARG A 27 12.22 5.82 2.40
N ASN A 28 13.01 6.52 3.22
CA ASN A 28 14.23 5.93 3.76
C ASN A 28 13.93 4.70 4.61
N VAL A 29 12.87 4.75 5.41
CA VAL A 29 12.47 3.59 6.21
C VAL A 29 12.03 2.45 5.30
N ILE A 30 11.23 2.77 4.29
CA ILE A 30 10.74 1.74 3.38
C ILE A 30 11.93 1.08 2.68
N LEU A 31 12.84 1.86 2.13
CA LEU A 31 13.96 1.28 1.39
C LEU A 31 14.89 0.46 2.28
N ALA A 32 14.99 0.83 3.57
CA ALA A 32 15.85 0.10 4.48
C ALA A 32 15.30 -1.28 4.81
N HIS A 33 13.98 -1.47 4.70
CA HIS A 33 13.33 -2.72 5.10
C HIS A 33 12.65 -3.45 3.93
N LEU A 34 12.67 -2.85 2.74
CA LEU A 34 11.99 -3.42 1.60
C LEU A 34 12.66 -4.72 1.17
N ASP A 35 11.84 -5.74 0.86
CA ASP A 35 12.35 -6.98 0.33
C ASP A 35 13.11 -6.69 -0.97
N ARG A 36 14.27 -7.33 -1.14
CA ARG A 36 15.10 -7.09 -2.32
C ARG A 36 14.38 -7.45 -3.62
N ASP A 37 13.33 -8.23 -3.54
CA ASP A 37 12.56 -8.59 -4.73
C ASP A 37 11.54 -7.54 -5.10
N CYS A 38 11.45 -6.42 -4.39
CA CYS A 38 10.61 -5.30 -4.78
C CYS A 38 11.45 -4.22 -5.43
N GLU A 39 10.81 -3.44 -6.29
CA GLU A 39 11.45 -2.31 -6.95
C GLU A 39 10.63 -1.06 -6.75
N GLU A 40 11.32 0.07 -6.57
CA GLU A 40 10.68 1.37 -6.43
C GLU A 40 10.55 2.02 -7.80
N SER A 41 9.40 2.61 -8.07
CA SER A 41 9.21 3.34 -9.32
C SER A 41 8.02 4.28 -9.18
N MET A 42 7.81 5.14 -10.16
CA MET A 42 6.61 5.96 -10.20
C MET A 42 5.50 5.19 -10.87
N GLN A 43 4.30 5.25 -10.28
CA GLN A 43 3.15 4.56 -10.84
C GLN A 43 1.90 5.32 -10.42
N TYR A 44 1.08 5.70 -11.37
CA TYR A 44 -0.16 6.44 -11.10
C TYR A 44 0.07 7.73 -10.34
N GLY A 45 1.22 8.38 -10.57
CA GLY A 45 1.53 9.64 -9.88
C GLY A 45 1.99 9.47 -8.45
N MET A 46 2.29 8.23 -8.04
CA MET A 46 2.74 7.92 -6.68
C MET A 46 4.07 7.20 -6.75
N ILE A 47 4.77 7.17 -5.62
CA ILE A 47 5.93 6.29 -5.52
C ILE A 47 5.39 4.89 -5.24
N GLY A 48 5.65 3.97 -6.16
CA GLY A 48 5.20 2.60 -6.03
C GLY A 48 6.34 1.67 -5.68
N TYR A 49 6.02 0.63 -4.91
CA TYR A 49 6.94 -0.44 -4.58
C TYR A 49 6.29 -1.70 -5.09
N ASN A 50 6.88 -2.31 -6.11
CA ASN A 50 6.20 -3.35 -6.86
C ASN A 50 7.05 -4.59 -6.98
N VAL A 51 6.39 -5.74 -7.11
CA VAL A 51 7.08 -7.00 -7.37
C VAL A 51 7.21 -7.10 -8.89
N PRO A 52 8.45 -7.04 -9.43
CA PRO A 52 8.62 -7.01 -10.88
C PRO A 52 8.25 -8.33 -11.54
N HIS A 53 8.02 -8.30 -12.85
CA HIS A 53 7.63 -9.49 -13.58
C HIS A 53 8.70 -10.58 -13.54
N ARG A 54 9.97 -10.23 -13.36
CA ARG A 54 11.01 -11.25 -13.24
C ARG A 54 10.82 -12.11 -12.00
N VAL A 55 10.10 -11.59 -11.00
CA VAL A 55 9.81 -12.31 -9.76
C VAL A 55 8.42 -12.92 -9.82
N TYR A 56 7.45 -12.18 -10.35
CA TYR A 56 6.07 -12.65 -10.45
C TYR A 56 5.58 -12.39 -11.89
N PRO A 57 5.82 -13.33 -12.80
CA PRO A 57 5.53 -13.10 -14.22
C PRO A 57 4.08 -12.82 -14.55
N LYS A 58 3.13 -13.28 -13.73
CA LYS A 58 1.72 -13.04 -14.00
C LYS A 58 1.33 -11.57 -13.86
N GLY A 59 2.10 -10.80 -13.10
CA GLY A 59 1.79 -9.39 -12.91
C GLY A 59 0.53 -9.17 -12.11
N TYR A 60 -0.01 -7.97 -12.22
CA TYR A 60 -1.20 -7.59 -11.47
C TYR A 60 -2.42 -8.20 -12.15
N HIS A 61 -3.31 -8.84 -11.38
CA HIS A 61 -4.43 -9.56 -11.99
C HIS A 61 -5.36 -8.63 -12.79
N ALA A 62 -5.54 -7.40 -12.34
CA ALA A 62 -6.40 -6.46 -13.04
C ALA A 62 -5.78 -5.92 -14.32
N ASN A 63 -4.45 -5.95 -14.41
CA ASN A 63 -3.73 -5.54 -15.61
C ASN A 63 -2.37 -6.22 -15.62
N PRO A 64 -2.25 -7.38 -16.25
CA PRO A 64 -1.00 -8.16 -16.19
C PRO A 64 0.22 -7.48 -16.78
N LYS A 65 0.03 -6.39 -17.52
CA LYS A 65 1.16 -5.64 -18.03
C LYS A 65 1.86 -4.87 -16.92
N LEU A 66 1.19 -4.65 -15.80
CA LEU A 66 1.77 -3.94 -14.68
C LEU A 66 2.38 -4.93 -13.71
N ALA A 67 3.47 -4.50 -13.05
CA ALA A 67 4.06 -5.28 -11.98
C ALA A 67 3.06 -5.38 -10.83
N LEU A 68 3.20 -6.41 -10.01
CA LEU A 68 2.29 -6.62 -8.89
C LEU A 68 2.51 -5.55 -7.83
N PRO A 69 1.49 -4.75 -7.50
CA PRO A 69 1.66 -3.72 -6.47
C PRO A 69 1.89 -4.34 -5.10
N TYR A 70 2.83 -3.78 -4.35
CA TYR A 70 3.17 -4.23 -3.01
C TYR A 70 2.90 -3.13 -2.00
N ALA A 71 3.34 -1.91 -2.27
CA ALA A 71 3.13 -0.75 -1.42
C ALA A 71 3.20 0.51 -2.27
N ALA A 72 2.67 1.60 -1.77
CA ALA A 72 2.74 2.88 -2.47
C ALA A 72 2.69 4.02 -1.48
N LEU A 73 3.30 5.13 -1.85
CA LEU A 73 3.31 6.35 -1.06
C LEU A 73 2.74 7.47 -1.91
N GLU A 74 1.63 8.04 -1.47
CA GLU A 74 0.93 9.07 -2.21
C GLU A 74 0.96 10.38 -1.46
N VAL A 75 1.18 11.48 -2.18
CA VAL A 75 1.13 12.82 -1.61
C VAL A 75 -0.18 13.45 -2.08
N GLN A 76 -1.06 13.74 -1.13
CA GLN A 76 -2.36 14.28 -1.41
C GLN A 76 -2.44 15.71 -0.90
N LYS A 77 -3.50 16.42 -1.25
CA LYS A 77 -3.57 17.84 -0.95
C LYS A 77 -3.45 18.15 0.54
N GLY A 78 -4.15 17.45 1.36
CA GLY A 78 -4.17 17.73 2.80
C GLY A 78 -3.44 16.71 3.65
N HIS A 79 -2.88 15.68 3.05
CA HIS A 79 -2.26 14.60 3.82
C HIS A 79 -1.45 13.71 2.90
N PHE A 80 -0.84 12.68 3.49
CA PHE A 80 -0.10 11.66 2.76
C PHE A 80 -0.77 10.32 3.04
N SER A 81 -0.59 9.35 2.14
CA SER A 81 -1.11 8.01 2.37
C SER A 81 -0.03 6.98 2.06
N LEU A 82 0.09 6.00 2.94
CA LEU A 82 0.96 4.85 2.73
C LEU A 82 0.05 3.64 2.53
N TYR A 83 0.12 3.04 1.34
CA TYR A 83 -0.69 1.86 1.03
C TYR A 83 0.17 0.62 1.17
N LEU A 84 -0.37 -0.38 1.88
CA LEU A 84 0.34 -1.63 2.13
C LEU A 84 -0.57 -2.78 1.73
N MET A 85 -0.33 -3.32 0.54
CA MET A 85 -1.23 -4.34 -0.02
C MET A 85 -1.23 -5.62 0.80
N GLY A 86 -0.09 -5.98 1.38
CA GLY A 86 -0.04 -7.19 2.19
C GLY A 86 -0.81 -7.10 3.48
N VAL A 87 -0.96 -5.87 4.00
CA VAL A 87 -1.76 -5.68 5.22
C VAL A 87 -3.24 -5.81 4.90
N TYR A 88 -3.65 -5.26 3.76
CA TYR A 88 -5.06 -5.23 3.41
C TYR A 88 -5.64 -6.63 3.37
N GLY A 89 -4.90 -7.61 2.86
CA GLY A 89 -5.43 -8.96 2.71
C GLY A 89 -5.06 -9.91 3.83
N ASP A 90 -4.53 -9.41 4.95
CA ASP A 90 -4.03 -10.28 6.01
C ASP A 90 -4.59 -9.83 7.37
N PRO A 91 -5.71 -10.42 7.81
CA PRO A 91 -6.33 -10.01 9.07
C PRO A 91 -5.42 -10.16 10.29
N GLU A 92 -4.57 -11.18 10.31
CA GLU A 92 -3.66 -11.34 11.44
C GLU A 92 -2.62 -10.24 11.48
N LEU A 93 -2.10 -9.87 10.33
CA LEU A 93 -1.13 -8.79 10.27
C LEU A 93 -1.77 -7.46 10.64
N GLN A 94 -3.03 -7.25 10.21
CA GLN A 94 -3.76 -6.05 10.60
C GLN A 94 -3.93 -5.98 12.12
N ALA A 95 -4.30 -7.10 12.75
CA ALA A 95 -4.49 -7.10 14.19
C ALA A 95 -3.19 -6.83 14.92
N TRP A 96 -2.09 -7.42 14.44
CA TRP A 96 -0.78 -7.17 15.01
C TRP A 96 -0.41 -5.69 14.89
N LEU A 97 -0.64 -5.12 13.71
CA LEU A 97 -0.31 -3.72 13.46
C LEU A 97 -1.11 -2.80 14.36
N ARG A 98 -2.41 -3.03 14.50
CA ARG A 98 -3.25 -2.17 15.32
C ARG A 98 -2.84 -2.24 16.79
N GLN A 99 -2.49 -3.43 17.25
CA GLN A 99 -2.07 -3.59 18.64
C GLN A 99 -0.76 -2.86 18.90
N LYS A 100 0.22 -3.02 18.01
CA LYS A 100 1.51 -2.38 18.20
C LYS A 100 1.41 -0.88 18.01
N TRP A 101 0.56 -0.42 17.09
CA TRP A 101 0.38 1.01 16.88
C TRP A 101 -0.21 1.66 18.11
N ALA A 102 -1.19 0.99 18.74
CA ALA A 102 -1.79 1.51 19.96
C ALA A 102 -0.75 1.68 21.07
N GLN A 103 0.23 0.76 21.12
CA GLN A 103 1.27 0.86 22.12
C GLN A 103 2.18 2.07 21.89
N SER A 104 2.23 2.59 20.66
CA SER A 104 3.05 3.75 20.38
C SER A 104 2.43 5.05 20.88
N GLY A 105 1.17 5.01 21.27
CA GLY A 105 0.46 6.22 21.70
C GLY A 105 -0.01 7.09 20.56
N ARG A 106 0.23 6.70 19.32
CA ARG A 106 -0.18 7.46 18.15
C ARG A 106 -1.49 6.92 17.62
N LYS A 107 -2.30 7.80 17.03
CA LYS A 107 -3.56 7.39 16.45
C LYS A 107 -3.32 6.78 15.07
N LEU A 108 -3.95 5.64 14.82
CA LEU A 108 -3.87 4.99 13.51
C LEU A 108 -5.08 5.37 12.68
N ASP A 109 -4.84 6.03 11.55
CA ASP A 109 -5.89 6.37 10.60
C ASP A 109 -5.71 5.48 9.38
N MET A 110 -6.31 4.29 9.43
CA MET A 110 -6.12 3.30 8.38
C MET A 110 -7.46 2.83 7.84
N ASP A 111 -7.52 2.70 6.51
CA ASP A 111 -8.71 2.23 5.83
C ASP A 111 -8.26 1.41 4.64
N GLN A 112 -8.63 0.12 4.61
CA GLN A 112 -8.34 -0.77 3.49
C GLN A 112 -6.85 -0.78 3.12
N GLY A 113 -6.00 -0.88 4.13
CA GLY A 113 -4.57 -0.97 3.88
C GLY A 113 -3.89 0.35 3.62
N GLY A 114 -4.64 1.45 3.60
CA GLY A 114 -4.07 2.78 3.42
C GLY A 114 -4.00 3.51 4.74
N ILE A 115 -2.82 3.99 5.10
CA ILE A 115 -2.59 4.72 6.33
C ILE A 115 -2.41 6.19 6.00
N ARG A 116 -3.29 7.05 6.50
CA ARG A 116 -3.21 8.50 6.26
C ARG A 116 -2.45 9.18 7.39
N PHE A 117 -1.65 10.16 7.05
CA PHE A 117 -0.90 10.92 8.04
C PHE A 117 -0.58 12.31 7.49
N LYS A 118 -0.31 13.26 8.38
CA LYS A 118 0.01 14.62 7.99
C LYS A 118 1.44 15.01 8.27
N LYS A 119 2.08 14.37 9.24
CA LYS A 119 3.46 14.63 9.60
C LYS A 119 4.17 13.32 9.80
N LEU A 120 5.49 13.33 9.63
CA LEU A 120 6.25 12.10 9.80
C LEU A 120 6.11 11.56 11.23
N GLU A 121 5.99 12.48 12.20
CA GLU A 121 5.86 12.08 13.60
C GLU A 121 4.57 11.34 13.89
N ASP A 122 3.58 11.44 13.01
CA ASP A 122 2.35 10.68 13.20
C ASP A 122 2.58 9.18 13.05
N LEU A 123 3.70 8.78 12.45
CA LEU A 123 3.99 7.39 12.18
C LEU A 123 5.06 6.85 13.14
N PRO A 124 4.82 5.68 13.74
CA PRO A 124 5.88 5.02 14.49
C PRO A 124 6.81 4.33 13.49
N LEU A 125 7.88 5.02 13.09
CA LEU A 125 8.70 4.59 11.97
C LEU A 125 9.35 3.23 12.19
N GLU A 126 9.77 2.93 13.43
CA GLU A 126 10.34 1.61 13.69
C GLU A 126 9.32 0.51 13.46
N LEU A 127 8.06 0.79 13.81
CA LEU A 127 7.01 -0.19 13.60
C LEU A 127 6.73 -0.38 12.10
N ILE A 128 6.80 0.71 11.33
CA ILE A 128 6.64 0.59 9.88
C ILE A 128 7.73 -0.31 9.30
N GLY A 129 8.98 -0.14 9.75
CA GLY A 129 10.06 -1.02 9.30
C GLY A 129 9.81 -2.46 9.69
N GLU A 130 9.39 -2.69 10.92
CA GLU A 130 9.10 -4.04 11.38
C GLU A 130 7.96 -4.67 10.59
N LEU A 131 6.95 -3.86 10.26
CA LEU A 131 5.84 -4.34 9.46
C LEU A 131 6.32 -4.82 8.10
N LEU A 132 7.20 -4.06 7.45
CA LEU A 132 7.74 -4.47 6.16
C LEU A 132 8.54 -5.76 6.29
N ASP A 133 9.28 -5.93 7.39
CA ASP A 133 10.00 -7.16 7.61
C ASP A 133 9.06 -8.36 7.73
N ARG A 134 7.83 -8.13 8.15
CA ARG A 134 6.84 -9.20 8.29
C ARG A 134 6.06 -9.46 7.01
N MET A 135 6.39 -8.74 5.93
CA MET A 135 5.70 -8.87 4.65
C MET A 135 6.69 -9.23 3.56
N PRO A 136 7.42 -10.36 3.68
CA PRO A 136 8.34 -10.72 2.60
C PRO A 136 7.56 -11.04 1.34
N VAL A 137 8.17 -10.76 0.19
CA VAL A 137 7.51 -10.91 -1.09
C VAL A 137 6.94 -12.31 -1.28
N ALA A 138 7.69 -13.34 -0.90
CA ALA A 138 7.20 -14.71 -1.09
C ALA A 138 5.89 -14.95 -0.35
N ALA A 139 5.80 -14.48 0.90
CA ALA A 139 4.58 -14.64 1.67
C ALA A 139 3.44 -13.82 1.08
N TYR A 140 3.74 -12.60 0.61
CA TYR A 140 2.73 -11.75 0.00
C TYR A 140 2.17 -12.41 -1.26
N ILE A 141 3.04 -12.95 -2.11
CA ILE A 141 2.60 -13.62 -3.33
C ILE A 141 1.72 -14.81 -2.99
N ALA A 142 2.11 -15.62 -2.01
CA ALA A 142 1.33 -16.78 -1.64
C ALA A 142 -0.08 -16.40 -1.22
N ARG A 143 -0.20 -15.35 -0.39
CA ARG A 143 -1.50 -14.90 0.04
C ARG A 143 -2.30 -14.27 -1.10
N TYR A 144 -1.62 -13.54 -1.98
CA TYR A 144 -2.26 -12.94 -3.14
C TYR A 144 -2.86 -14.04 -4.03
N GLU A 145 -2.12 -15.11 -4.27
CA GLU A 145 -2.62 -16.21 -5.08
C GLU A 145 -3.79 -16.91 -4.39
N GLU A 146 -3.73 -17.05 -3.09
CA GLU A 146 -4.85 -17.63 -2.36
C GLU A 146 -6.12 -16.82 -2.55
N GLN A 147 -5.99 -15.51 -2.50
CA GLN A 147 -7.15 -14.66 -2.64
C GLN A 147 -7.72 -14.70 -4.05
N LEU A 148 -6.86 -14.81 -5.06
CA LEU A 148 -7.34 -14.93 -6.41
C LEU A 148 -8.09 -16.25 -6.62
N ALA A 149 -7.71 -17.30 -5.90
CA ALA A 149 -8.36 -18.59 -6.04
C ALA A 149 -9.59 -18.72 -5.16
N ALA A 150 -9.88 -17.73 -4.32
CA ALA A 150 -11.01 -17.82 -3.40
C ALA A 150 -12.32 -17.80 -4.18
N PRO A 151 -13.35 -18.45 -3.63
CA PRO A 151 -14.64 -18.47 -4.31
C PRO A 151 -15.21 -17.08 -4.52
N VAL A 152 -15.79 -16.89 -5.70
CA VAL A 152 -16.29 -15.57 -6.04
C VAL A 152 -17.57 -15.23 -5.32
N GLN A 153 -18.33 -16.22 -4.92
CA GLN A 153 -19.59 -15.92 -4.32
C GLN A 153 -19.44 -15.04 -3.10
N GLU A 154 -18.29 -15.01 -2.51
CA GLU A 154 -18.17 -14.14 -1.38
C GLU A 154 -18.30 -12.71 -1.78
N SER A 155 -17.82 -12.37 -2.93
CA SER A 155 -17.97 -11.02 -3.32
C SER A 155 -19.32 -10.82 -3.90
N GLY A 156 -19.90 -11.85 -4.40
CA GLY A 156 -21.18 -11.67 -5.00
C GLY A 156 -22.20 -11.23 -4.06
N GLU A 157 -22.09 -11.59 -2.79
CA GLU A 157 -23.12 -11.14 -2.03
C GLU A 157 -23.19 -9.72 -1.90
N GLY A 158 -22.14 -9.08 -2.08
CA GLY A 158 -22.26 -7.70 -2.01
C GLY A 158 -23.15 -7.16 -2.98
N ASP A 159 -23.35 -7.78 -4.07
CA ASP A 159 -24.02 -7.15 -4.98
C ASP A 159 -25.40 -7.38 -4.97
N GLU A 160 -25.86 -8.38 -4.44
CA GLU A 160 -27.15 -8.50 -4.52
C GLU A 160 -27.83 -7.42 -3.98
N GLY A 161 -27.25 -6.82 -3.23
CA GLY A 161 -27.94 -5.76 -2.77
C GLY A 161 -28.55 -4.99 -3.77
N ASP A 162 -28.18 -4.95 -4.72
CA ASP A 162 -28.64 -4.10 -5.55
C ASP A 162 -29.83 -4.43 -6.14
N GLU A 163 -30.11 -5.38 -6.23
CA GLU A 163 -31.15 -5.60 -6.80
C GLU A 163 -32.17 -5.12 -6.29
N GLY A 164 -32.04 -5.05 -5.57
CA GLY A 164 -32.97 -4.55 -5.16
C GLY A 164 -33.50 -3.46 -5.75
N ASP A 165 -33.38 -3.21 -6.04
CA ASP A 165 -33.82 -2.37 -6.34
C ASP A 165 -34.57 -2.28 -7.11
N GLU A 166 -34.72 -2.67 -7.42
CA GLU A 166 -35.40 -2.70 -8.04
C GLU A 166 -36.30 -2.54 -7.91
N GLY A 167 -36.35 -2.49 -7.64
CA GLY A 167 -37.12 -2.28 -7.56
C GLY A 167 -37.80 -1.73 -7.75
N ASP A 168 -38.04 -1.50 -7.91
CA ASP A 168 -38.68 -0.96 -8.09
C ASP A 168 -39.50 -0.71 -8.49
N GLU A 169 -39.69 -0.74 -8.65
CA GLU A 169 -40.50 -0.57 -9.12
C GLU A 169 -41.23 -0.40 -9.23
#